data_914dfcbc8bf34ed1af6cef234008f158
#
_entry.id   914dfcbc8bf34ed1af6cef234008f158
#
_cell.length_a   1.000
_cell.length_b   1.000
_cell.length_c   1.000
_cell.angle_alpha   90.00
_cell.angle_beta   90.00
_cell.angle_gamma   90.00
#
_symmetry.space_group_name_H-M   'P 1'
#
loop_
_entity.id
_entity.type
_entity.pdbx_description
1 polymer ?
#
loop_
_entity_poly.entity_id
_entity_poly.type
_entity_poly.pdbx_seq_one_letter_code
_entity_poly.pdbx_strand_id
1 'polypeptide(L)'
;MRVVVVGTSGSGKTTMAKALSQALGVPHVELDGINWQPGWRDLGTHDPDEFFRRVAEAAKGEAWVMDGNYTKVREAHWTRATAFVWMDTGRWLVMRRVIWRSFSRAVSKRELWPGTGNRELFRKWVEKEHPIRWAWDTWEMNRARFMAAFGDGTFEGRPAYRVGNRAQARRLIARLATEALSI
;
A
#
# COMPACT_ATOMS: atom_id res chain seq x y z
N MET A 1 -9.22 -11.90 -10.21
CA MET A 1 -9.15 -10.41 -10.11
C MET A 1 -7.81 -10.00 -9.54
N ARG A 2 -7.14 -8.98 -10.09
CA ARG A 2 -5.83 -8.45 -9.64
C ARG A 2 -5.98 -6.97 -9.30
N VAL A 3 -5.90 -6.64 -8.01
CA VAL A 3 -6.19 -5.28 -7.49
C VAL A 3 -4.94 -4.63 -6.94
N VAL A 4 -4.65 -3.41 -7.37
CA VAL A 4 -3.58 -2.57 -6.81
C VAL A 4 -4.17 -1.50 -5.90
N VAL A 5 -3.68 -1.42 -4.66
CA VAL A 5 -4.11 -0.42 -3.65
C VAL A 5 -3.00 0.59 -3.44
N VAL A 6 -3.27 1.85 -3.74
CA VAL A 6 -2.32 2.98 -3.61
C VAL A 6 -2.81 4.06 -2.66
N GLY A 7 -1.94 4.97 -2.28
CA GLY A 7 -2.23 6.11 -1.42
C GLY A 7 -1.04 6.48 -0.54
N THR A 8 -1.09 7.63 0.14
CA THR A 8 0.01 8.09 1.01
C THR A 8 0.27 7.15 2.19
N SER A 9 1.44 7.27 2.84
CA SER A 9 1.70 6.57 4.10
C SER A 9 0.63 6.96 5.12
N GLY A 10 0.07 5.99 5.86
CA GLY A 10 -1.01 6.25 6.82
C GLY A 10 -2.42 6.40 6.24
N SER A 11 -2.61 6.35 4.91
CA SER A 11 -3.94 6.42 4.28
C SER A 11 -4.83 5.20 4.58
N GLY A 12 -4.23 4.05 4.93
CA GLY A 12 -4.95 2.81 5.20
C GLY A 12 -4.86 1.78 4.07
N LYS A 13 -3.92 1.92 3.14
CA LYS A 13 -3.68 0.97 2.03
C LYS A 13 -3.64 -0.48 2.47
N THR A 14 -2.73 -0.81 3.39
CA THR A 14 -2.54 -2.19 3.87
C THR A 14 -3.80 -2.75 4.54
N THR A 15 -4.54 -1.91 5.30
CA THR A 15 -5.82 -2.32 5.89
C THR A 15 -6.86 -2.64 4.81
N MET A 16 -6.95 -1.79 3.77
CA MET A 16 -7.85 -2.00 2.63
C MET A 16 -7.45 -3.23 1.83
N ALA A 17 -6.16 -3.39 1.54
CA ALA A 17 -5.64 -4.53 0.78
C ALA A 17 -5.89 -5.86 1.50
N LYS A 18 -5.63 -5.93 2.82
CA LYS A 18 -5.93 -7.10 3.64
C LYS A 18 -7.42 -7.44 3.63
N ALA A 19 -8.28 -6.45 3.79
CA ALA A 19 -9.73 -6.66 3.77
C ALA A 19 -10.24 -7.13 2.39
N LEU A 20 -9.70 -6.57 1.30
CA LEU A 20 -10.01 -7.03 -0.07
C LEU A 20 -9.49 -8.45 -0.31
N SER A 21 -8.25 -8.74 0.06
CA SER A 21 -7.65 -10.08 -0.05
C SER A 21 -8.51 -11.13 0.65
N GLN A 22 -8.96 -10.85 1.87
CA GLN A 22 -9.84 -11.75 2.63
C GLN A 22 -11.20 -11.92 1.94
N ALA A 23 -11.83 -10.83 1.49
CA ALA A 23 -13.13 -10.87 0.86
C ALA A 23 -13.14 -11.57 -0.50
N LEU A 24 -12.03 -11.49 -1.23
CA LEU A 24 -11.85 -12.11 -2.53
C LEU A 24 -11.25 -13.53 -2.45
N GLY A 25 -10.77 -13.96 -1.29
CA GLY A 25 -10.10 -15.25 -1.12
C GLY A 25 -8.77 -15.36 -1.89
N VAL A 26 -8.03 -14.24 -2.07
CA VAL A 26 -6.80 -14.18 -2.87
C VAL A 26 -5.59 -13.72 -2.06
N PRO A 27 -4.35 -14.03 -2.48
CA PRO A 27 -3.15 -13.58 -1.78
C PRO A 27 -3.05 -12.06 -1.65
N HIS A 28 -2.55 -11.58 -0.51
CA HIS A 28 -2.14 -10.20 -0.27
C HIS A 28 -0.64 -10.05 -0.48
N VAL A 29 -0.23 -9.15 -1.37
CA VAL A 29 1.18 -8.82 -1.67
C VAL A 29 1.49 -7.47 -1.06
N GLU A 30 2.12 -7.46 0.11
CA GLU A 30 2.56 -6.25 0.83
C GLU A 30 3.98 -5.88 0.37
N LEU A 31 4.12 -4.86 -0.49
CA LEU A 31 5.43 -4.47 -1.05
C LEU A 31 6.41 -4.00 0.01
N ASP A 32 5.94 -3.32 1.07
CA ASP A 32 6.81 -2.92 2.18
C ASP A 32 7.42 -4.13 2.90
N GLY A 33 6.67 -5.22 3.04
CA GLY A 33 7.15 -6.48 3.63
C GLY A 33 8.20 -7.18 2.78
N ILE A 34 8.13 -7.04 1.45
CA ILE A 34 9.15 -7.57 0.53
C ILE A 34 10.38 -6.68 0.52
N ASN A 35 10.19 -5.36 0.58
CA ASN A 35 11.26 -4.38 0.45
C ASN A 35 12.18 -4.32 1.66
N TRP A 36 11.62 -4.28 2.87
CA TRP A 36 12.38 -4.05 4.09
C TRP A 36 13.01 -5.33 4.64
N GLN A 37 14.32 -5.46 4.47
CA GLN A 37 15.12 -6.58 4.96
C GLN A 37 15.67 -6.31 6.37
N PRO A 38 16.29 -7.30 7.04
CA PRO A 38 16.94 -7.11 8.33
C PRO A 38 17.86 -5.88 8.35
N GLY A 39 17.84 -5.13 9.48
CA GLY A 39 18.61 -3.90 9.63
C GLY A 39 18.09 -2.71 8.83
N TRP A 40 16.81 -2.72 8.40
CA TRP A 40 16.19 -1.66 7.59
C TRP A 40 16.83 -1.50 6.21
N ARG A 41 17.43 -2.54 5.68
CA ARG A 41 17.97 -2.51 4.33
C ARG A 41 16.82 -2.45 3.32
N ASP A 42 16.79 -1.38 2.54
CA ASP A 42 15.86 -1.16 1.43
C ASP A 42 16.30 -1.99 0.21
N LEU A 43 15.59 -3.06 -0.08
CA LEU A 43 15.91 -3.95 -1.18
C LEU A 43 15.74 -3.26 -2.54
N GLY A 44 14.71 -2.44 -2.68
CA GLY A 44 14.45 -1.70 -3.93
C GLY A 44 15.55 -0.72 -4.31
N THR A 45 16.36 -0.27 -3.34
CA THR A 45 17.53 0.60 -3.57
C THR A 45 18.80 -0.20 -3.69
N HIS A 46 19.04 -1.20 -2.82
CA HIS A 46 20.31 -1.92 -2.72
C HIS A 46 20.40 -3.13 -3.65
N ASP A 47 19.27 -3.73 -4.01
CA ASP A 47 19.19 -4.89 -4.91
C ASP A 47 17.83 -4.90 -5.63
N PRO A 48 17.66 -4.00 -6.61
CA PRO A 48 16.40 -3.86 -7.34
C PRO A 48 15.96 -5.14 -8.05
N ASP A 49 16.88 -5.90 -8.60
CA ASP A 49 16.59 -7.12 -9.35
C ASP A 49 15.98 -8.20 -8.44
N GLU A 50 16.57 -8.37 -7.25
CA GLU A 50 16.02 -9.28 -6.24
C GLU A 50 14.66 -8.79 -5.72
N PHE A 51 14.47 -7.48 -5.55
CA PHE A 51 13.17 -6.91 -5.21
C PHE A 51 12.11 -7.26 -6.25
N PHE A 52 12.43 -7.04 -7.54
CA PHE A 52 11.53 -7.39 -8.64
C PHE A 52 11.24 -8.87 -8.71
N ARG A 53 12.26 -9.71 -8.57
CA ARG A 53 12.09 -11.16 -8.58
C ARG A 53 11.12 -11.63 -7.49
N ARG A 54 11.27 -11.12 -6.26
CA ARG A 54 10.37 -11.45 -5.14
C ARG A 54 8.95 -10.96 -5.35
N VAL A 55 8.78 -9.76 -5.88
CA VAL A 55 7.45 -9.23 -6.21
C VAL A 55 6.79 -10.05 -7.32
N ALA A 56 7.54 -10.41 -8.36
CA ALA A 56 7.06 -11.25 -9.46
C ALA A 56 6.61 -12.62 -8.95
N GLU A 57 7.39 -13.25 -8.08
CA GLU A 57 7.03 -14.52 -7.46
C GLU A 57 5.77 -14.41 -6.60
N ALA A 58 5.66 -13.37 -5.76
CA ALA A 58 4.48 -13.14 -4.93
C ALA A 58 3.21 -12.82 -5.75
N ALA A 59 3.36 -12.21 -6.91
CA ALA A 59 2.27 -11.82 -7.81
C ALA A 59 2.10 -12.74 -9.03
N LYS A 60 2.71 -13.92 -9.06
CA LYS A 60 2.66 -14.84 -10.22
C LYS A 60 1.27 -15.38 -10.52
N GLY A 61 0.43 -15.51 -9.50
CA GLY A 61 -0.93 -16.06 -9.60
C GLY A 61 -1.87 -15.24 -10.47
N GLU A 62 -3.01 -15.85 -10.82
CA GLU A 62 -4.05 -15.21 -11.63
C GLU A 62 -4.91 -14.21 -10.84
N ALA A 63 -4.82 -14.22 -9.52
CA ALA A 63 -5.55 -13.32 -8.64
C ALA A 63 -4.69 -12.91 -7.44
N TRP A 64 -4.73 -11.63 -7.07
CA TRP A 64 -4.01 -11.07 -5.93
C TRP A 64 -4.51 -9.66 -5.58
N VAL A 65 -4.20 -9.20 -4.37
CA VAL A 65 -4.31 -7.79 -3.97
C VAL A 65 -2.93 -7.31 -3.56
N MET A 66 -2.41 -6.29 -4.22
CA MET A 66 -1.09 -5.70 -3.97
C MET A 66 -1.24 -4.32 -3.35
N ASP A 67 -0.44 -3.99 -2.31
CA ASP A 67 -0.35 -2.61 -1.80
C ASP A 67 1.09 -2.10 -1.71
N GLY A 68 1.25 -0.83 -2.07
CA GLY A 68 2.50 -0.09 -2.07
C GLY A 68 2.60 0.91 -3.21
N ASN A 69 3.54 1.87 -3.08
CA ASN A 69 3.70 2.98 -4.03
C ASN A 69 5.02 2.91 -4.82
N TYR A 70 5.65 1.77 -4.91
CA TYR A 70 6.95 1.60 -5.55
C TYR A 70 6.85 1.83 -7.06
N THR A 71 7.41 2.95 -7.55
CA THR A 71 7.31 3.37 -8.96
C THR A 71 7.87 2.32 -9.91
N LYS A 72 9.00 1.73 -9.57
CA LYS A 72 9.63 0.68 -10.40
C LYS A 72 8.75 -0.57 -10.54
N VAL A 73 8.05 -0.98 -9.47
CA VAL A 73 7.10 -2.11 -9.51
C VAL A 73 5.87 -1.80 -10.37
N ARG A 74 5.50 -0.51 -10.46
CA ARG A 74 4.37 -0.05 -11.27
C ARG A 74 4.50 -0.48 -12.74
N GLU A 75 5.64 -0.25 -13.36
CA GLU A 75 5.85 -0.55 -14.78
C GLU A 75 5.76 -2.05 -15.07
N ALA A 76 6.23 -2.89 -14.17
CA ALA A 76 6.25 -4.35 -14.37
C ALA A 76 4.94 -5.06 -13.99
N HIS A 77 4.25 -4.64 -12.92
CA HIS A 77 3.13 -5.40 -12.33
C HIS A 77 1.77 -4.73 -12.47
N TRP A 78 1.70 -3.40 -12.61
CA TRP A 78 0.42 -2.72 -12.81
C TRP A 78 -0.21 -3.02 -14.17
N THR A 79 0.57 -3.38 -15.17
CA THR A 79 0.06 -3.85 -16.48
C THR A 79 -0.85 -5.08 -16.34
N ARG A 80 -0.60 -5.93 -15.34
CA ARG A 80 -1.42 -7.12 -15.04
C ARG A 80 -2.64 -6.83 -14.16
N ALA A 81 -2.71 -5.67 -13.51
CA ALA A 81 -3.83 -5.31 -12.64
C ALA A 81 -5.13 -5.20 -13.45
N THR A 82 -6.23 -5.62 -12.86
CA THR A 82 -7.58 -5.50 -13.44
C THR A 82 -8.38 -4.35 -12.83
N ALA A 83 -7.95 -3.85 -11.67
CA ALA A 83 -8.56 -2.70 -10.98
C ALA A 83 -7.56 -2.00 -10.07
N PHE A 84 -7.83 -0.72 -9.79
CA PHE A 84 -7.06 0.12 -8.90
C PHE A 84 -7.92 0.69 -7.79
N VAL A 85 -7.36 0.80 -6.59
CA VAL A 85 -8.00 1.45 -5.44
C VAL A 85 -7.09 2.53 -4.90
N TRP A 86 -7.51 3.78 -5.00
CA TRP A 86 -6.79 4.90 -4.42
C TRP A 86 -7.39 5.32 -3.08
N MET A 87 -6.60 5.21 -2.01
CA MET A 87 -6.95 5.65 -0.67
C MET A 87 -6.69 7.15 -0.52
N ASP A 88 -7.69 8.00 -0.86
CA ASP A 88 -7.65 9.45 -0.74
C ASP A 88 -8.08 9.91 0.66
N THR A 89 -7.26 9.62 1.63
CA THR A 89 -7.50 10.01 3.03
C THR A 89 -7.00 11.43 3.29
N GLY A 90 -7.81 12.26 3.94
CA GLY A 90 -7.45 13.64 4.29
C GLY A 90 -6.19 13.74 5.16
N ARG A 91 -5.38 14.80 4.94
CA ARG A 91 -4.05 15.01 5.54
C ARG A 91 -4.03 14.84 7.06
N TRP A 92 -4.96 15.49 7.76
CA TRP A 92 -5.01 15.43 9.23
C TRP A 92 -5.29 14.02 9.76
N LEU A 93 -6.15 13.27 9.10
CA LEU A 93 -6.43 11.89 9.47
C LEU A 93 -5.23 10.98 9.20
N VAL A 94 -4.53 11.21 8.08
CA VAL A 94 -3.26 10.53 7.77
C VAL A 94 -2.24 10.80 8.87
N MET A 95 -2.01 12.05 9.22
CA MET A 95 -1.03 12.43 10.25
C MET A 95 -1.36 11.82 11.61
N ARG A 96 -2.62 11.92 12.05
CA ARG A 96 -3.05 11.28 13.30
C ARG A 96 -2.77 9.78 13.32
N ARG A 97 -3.05 9.10 12.20
CA ARG A 97 -2.81 7.65 12.08
C ARG A 97 -1.33 7.29 12.08
N VAL A 98 -0.50 8.04 11.34
CA VAL A 98 0.94 7.79 11.27
C VAL A 98 1.58 8.02 12.64
N ILE A 99 1.28 9.14 13.31
CA ILE A 99 1.82 9.45 14.65
C ILE A 99 1.40 8.36 15.65
N TRP A 100 0.10 8.03 15.72
CA TRP A 100 -0.38 7.00 16.64
C TRP A 100 0.22 5.63 16.36
N ARG A 101 0.34 5.26 15.08
CA ARG A 101 0.96 4.00 14.66
C ARG A 101 2.43 3.94 15.08
N SER A 102 3.22 4.99 14.79
CA SER A 102 4.64 5.07 15.18
C SER A 102 4.80 5.04 16.68
N PHE A 103 3.96 5.75 17.45
CA PHE A 103 3.96 5.70 18.91
C PHE A 103 3.67 4.29 19.43
N SER A 104 2.58 3.68 18.98
CA SER A 104 2.19 2.32 19.39
C SER A 104 3.25 1.28 19.06
N ARG A 105 3.89 1.38 17.89
CA ARG A 105 4.98 0.50 17.47
C ARG A 105 6.24 0.67 18.32
N ALA A 106 6.62 1.92 18.59
CA ALA A 106 7.81 2.22 19.41
C ALA A 106 7.63 1.75 20.86
N VAL A 107 6.43 1.92 21.45
CA VAL A 107 6.11 1.43 22.80
C VAL A 107 6.04 -0.09 22.84
N SER A 108 5.35 -0.72 21.88
CA SER A 108 5.18 -2.18 21.86
C SER A 108 6.45 -2.94 21.51
N LYS A 109 7.45 -2.26 20.92
CA LYS A 109 8.70 -2.86 20.42
C LYS A 109 8.48 -4.08 19.52
N ARG A 110 7.29 -4.22 18.95
CA ARG A 110 6.97 -5.31 18.05
C ARG A 110 7.76 -5.21 16.76
N GLU A 111 8.17 -6.34 16.25
CA GLU A 111 8.74 -6.46 14.91
C GLU A 111 7.70 -6.06 13.86
N LEU A 112 8.12 -5.29 12.85
CA LEU A 112 7.21 -4.77 11.83
C LEU A 112 6.89 -5.80 10.75
N TRP A 113 7.90 -6.57 10.35
CA TRP A 113 7.75 -7.68 9.41
C TRP A 113 8.45 -8.90 10.00
N PRO A 114 7.77 -10.05 10.09
CA PRO A 114 8.30 -11.25 10.73
C PRO A 114 9.66 -11.67 10.14
N GLY A 115 10.63 -11.97 11.01
CA GLY A 115 11.96 -12.43 10.62
C GLY A 115 12.95 -11.33 10.23
N THR A 116 12.56 -10.04 10.24
CA THR A 116 13.47 -8.93 9.90
C THR A 116 14.19 -8.34 11.12
N GLY A 117 13.65 -8.50 12.33
CA GLY A 117 14.11 -7.82 13.53
C GLY A 117 13.86 -6.29 13.53
N ASN A 118 13.24 -5.74 12.49
CA ASN A 118 13.03 -4.31 12.34
C ASN A 118 11.95 -3.80 13.32
N ARG A 119 12.32 -2.83 14.14
CA ARG A 119 11.44 -2.21 15.15
C ARG A 119 11.44 -0.71 15.01
N GLU A 120 10.31 -0.08 15.32
CA GLU A 120 10.18 1.38 15.38
C GLU A 120 10.99 1.94 16.55
N LEU A 121 11.74 3.04 16.33
CA LEU A 121 12.57 3.69 17.35
C LEU A 121 12.24 5.18 17.40
N PHE A 122 11.94 5.72 18.59
CA PHE A 122 11.64 7.15 18.81
C PHE A 122 12.73 8.09 18.28
N ARG A 123 14.00 7.72 18.42
CA ARG A 123 15.14 8.53 17.96
C ARG A 123 15.13 8.83 16.45
N LYS A 124 14.45 8.00 15.66
CA LYS A 124 14.34 8.14 14.21
C LYS A 124 13.24 9.10 13.76
N TRP A 125 12.39 9.58 14.64
CA TRP A 125 11.21 10.39 14.28
C TRP A 125 11.53 11.72 13.61
N VAL A 126 12.73 12.25 13.83
CA VAL A 126 13.22 13.50 13.22
C VAL A 126 13.92 13.28 11.87
N GLU A 127 14.20 12.04 11.49
CA GLU A 127 14.82 11.69 10.21
C GLU A 127 13.84 11.97 9.06
N LYS A 128 14.35 12.44 7.92
CA LYS A 128 13.51 12.76 6.73
C LYS A 128 12.78 11.54 6.18
N GLU A 129 13.41 10.39 6.26
CA GLU A 129 12.90 9.08 5.80
C GLU A 129 11.86 8.50 6.76
N HIS A 130 11.71 9.07 7.96
CA HIS A 130 10.73 8.57 8.93
C HIS A 130 9.30 8.77 8.41
N PRO A 131 8.40 7.77 8.56
CA PRO A 131 7.04 7.82 8.03
C PRO A 131 6.22 9.06 8.40
N ILE A 132 6.43 9.65 9.58
CA ILE A 132 5.75 10.89 10.01
C ILE A 132 6.17 12.06 9.12
N ARG A 133 7.49 12.29 8.99
CA ARG A 133 8.03 13.38 8.18
C ARG A 133 7.72 13.17 6.71
N TRP A 134 7.95 11.97 6.21
CA TRP A 134 7.62 11.57 4.84
C TRP A 134 6.15 11.81 4.49
N ALA A 135 5.21 11.39 5.37
CA ALA A 135 3.79 11.59 5.14
C ALA A 135 3.41 13.08 5.10
N TRP A 136 4.02 13.89 5.95
CA TRP A 136 3.79 15.34 5.96
C TRP A 136 4.30 16.02 4.70
N ASP A 137 5.55 15.75 4.32
CA ASP A 137 6.25 16.43 3.21
C ASP A 137 5.70 16.00 1.85
N THR A 138 5.22 14.76 1.71
CA THR A 138 4.81 14.21 0.40
C THR A 138 3.31 14.12 0.18
N TRP A 139 2.47 14.48 1.17
CA TRP A 139 1.02 14.26 1.08
C TRP A 139 0.38 14.98 -0.11
N GLU A 140 0.66 16.29 -0.30
CA GLU A 140 0.06 17.10 -1.38
C GLU A 140 0.53 16.62 -2.75
N MET A 141 1.82 16.42 -2.90
CA MET A 141 2.41 15.93 -4.16
C MET A 141 1.84 14.55 -4.54
N ASN A 142 1.77 13.62 -3.61
CA ASN A 142 1.22 12.29 -3.86
C ASN A 142 -0.28 12.36 -4.18
N ARG A 143 -1.04 13.21 -3.46
CA ARG A 143 -2.47 13.37 -3.73
C ARG A 143 -2.71 13.96 -5.12
N ALA A 144 -1.96 15.00 -5.52
CA ALA A 144 -2.04 15.58 -6.85
C ALA A 144 -1.70 14.55 -7.95
N ARG A 145 -0.64 13.77 -7.75
CA ARG A 145 -0.24 12.69 -8.65
C ARG A 145 -1.31 11.62 -8.80
N PHE A 146 -1.92 11.16 -7.70
CA PHE A 146 -2.99 10.17 -7.76
C PHE A 146 -4.28 10.74 -8.34
N MET A 147 -4.58 12.03 -8.07
CA MET A 147 -5.72 12.70 -8.70
C MET A 147 -5.55 12.77 -10.21
N ALA A 148 -4.37 13.12 -10.71
CA ALA A 148 -4.08 13.14 -12.14
C ALA A 148 -4.14 11.73 -12.78
N ALA A 149 -3.77 10.69 -12.02
CA ALA A 149 -3.74 9.31 -12.54
C ALA A 149 -5.11 8.61 -12.48
N PHE A 150 -5.94 8.90 -11.49
CA PHE A 150 -7.17 8.14 -11.18
C PHE A 150 -8.43 9.00 -11.05
N GLY A 151 -8.32 10.32 -11.31
CA GLY A 151 -9.40 11.27 -11.02
C GLY A 151 -10.66 11.09 -11.87
N ASP A 152 -10.52 10.52 -13.08
CA ASP A 152 -11.61 10.18 -13.99
C ASP A 152 -12.27 8.82 -13.70
N GLY A 153 -11.80 8.11 -12.68
CA GLY A 153 -12.31 6.76 -12.33
C GLY A 153 -11.71 5.62 -13.14
N THR A 154 -10.71 5.90 -13.97
CA THR A 154 -9.98 4.89 -14.74
C THR A 154 -8.46 5.05 -14.60
N PHE A 155 -7.73 4.00 -14.95
CA PHE A 155 -6.30 4.04 -15.16
C PHE A 155 -5.95 3.13 -16.34
N GLU A 156 -5.49 3.73 -17.43
CA GLU A 156 -5.20 3.00 -18.68
C GLU A 156 -6.38 2.11 -19.12
N GLY A 157 -7.61 2.67 -19.09
CA GLY A 157 -8.84 1.97 -19.47
C GLY A 157 -9.38 0.94 -18.45
N ARG A 158 -8.73 0.81 -17.28
CA ARG A 158 -9.15 -0.11 -16.21
C ARG A 158 -9.80 0.65 -15.05
N PRO A 159 -10.79 0.06 -14.35
CA PRO A 159 -11.49 0.71 -13.24
C PRO A 159 -10.53 1.21 -12.15
N ALA A 160 -10.69 2.46 -11.73
CA ALA A 160 -9.96 3.06 -10.62
C ALA A 160 -10.94 3.66 -9.59
N TYR A 161 -10.93 3.14 -8.40
CA TYR A 161 -11.85 3.49 -7.33
C TYR A 161 -11.20 4.43 -6.32
N ARG A 162 -11.75 5.62 -6.14
CA ARG A 162 -11.33 6.56 -5.10
C ARG A 162 -12.07 6.31 -3.80
N VAL A 163 -11.34 6.09 -2.70
CA VAL A 163 -11.85 5.77 -1.38
C VAL A 163 -11.34 6.77 -0.35
N GLY A 164 -12.21 7.65 0.14
CA GLY A 164 -11.89 8.69 1.12
C GLY A 164 -12.28 8.35 2.57
N ASN A 165 -13.16 7.36 2.78
CA ASN A 165 -13.65 7.01 4.11
C ASN A 165 -14.02 5.53 4.28
N ARG A 166 -14.29 5.13 5.53
CA ARG A 166 -14.59 3.73 5.88
C ARG A 166 -15.89 3.19 5.24
N ALA A 167 -16.89 4.03 5.04
CA ALA A 167 -18.15 3.60 4.43
C ALA A 167 -17.97 3.27 2.95
N GLN A 168 -17.19 4.11 2.22
CA GLN A 168 -16.79 3.84 0.83
C GLN A 168 -15.94 2.58 0.73
N ALA A 169 -14.98 2.37 1.65
CA ALA A 169 -14.17 1.16 1.67
C ALA A 169 -15.03 -0.10 1.82
N ARG A 170 -15.96 -0.12 2.78
CA ARG A 170 -16.88 -1.26 2.98
C ARG A 170 -17.75 -1.54 1.77
N ARG A 171 -18.32 -0.49 1.17
CA ARG A 171 -19.14 -0.63 -0.06
C ARG A 171 -18.34 -1.19 -1.22
N LEU A 172 -17.11 -0.70 -1.42
CA LEU A 172 -16.26 -1.18 -2.49
C LEU A 172 -15.85 -2.64 -2.30
N ILE A 173 -15.48 -3.04 -1.08
CA ILE A 173 -15.15 -4.43 -0.76
C ILE A 173 -16.34 -5.36 -1.08
N ALA A 174 -17.53 -5.02 -0.62
CA ALA A 174 -18.74 -5.81 -0.87
C ALA A 174 -19.03 -5.92 -2.38
N ARG A 175 -18.91 -4.81 -3.11
CA ARG A 175 -19.12 -4.77 -4.56
C ARG A 175 -18.14 -5.70 -5.29
N LEU A 176 -16.82 -5.56 -5.04
CA LEU A 176 -15.80 -6.36 -5.73
C LEU A 176 -15.88 -7.85 -5.36
N ALA A 177 -16.28 -8.17 -4.13
CA ALA A 177 -16.53 -9.55 -3.74
C ALA A 177 -17.70 -10.16 -4.52
N THR A 178 -18.81 -9.42 -4.72
CA THR A 178 -19.95 -9.87 -5.52
C THR A 178 -19.57 -10.04 -6.99
N GLU A 179 -18.85 -9.07 -7.58
CA GLU A 179 -18.36 -9.14 -8.96
C GLU A 179 -17.44 -10.36 -9.20
N ALA A 180 -16.59 -10.70 -8.21
CA ALA A 180 -15.69 -11.85 -8.31
C ALA A 180 -16.41 -13.21 -8.28
N LEU A 181 -17.58 -13.29 -7.65
CA LEU A 181 -18.41 -14.52 -7.61
C LEU A 181 -19.23 -14.73 -8.89
N SER A 182 -19.32 -13.71 -9.73
CA SER A 182 -20.12 -13.71 -10.97
C SER A 182 -19.31 -14.07 -12.22
N ILE A 183 -18.01 -14.33 -12.06
CA ILE A 183 -17.05 -14.73 -13.12
C ILE A 183 -16.68 -16.19 -12.95
#